data_deeaed0ffb62dcfb7de2a3a8845c49ba
#
_entry.id   deeaed0ffb62dcfb7de2a3a8845c49ba
#
_cell.length_a   1.000
_cell.length_b   1.000
_cell.length_c   1.000
_cell.angle_alpha   90.00
_cell.angle_beta   90.00
_cell.angle_gamma   90.00
#
_symmetry.space_group_name_H-M   'P 1'
#
loop_
_entity.id
_entity.type
_entity.pdbx_description
1 polymer ?
#
loop_
_entity_poly.entity_id
_entity_poly.type
_entity_poly.pdbx_seq_one_letter_code
_entity_poly.pdbx_strand_id
1 'polypeptide(L)'
;IHYSQNLWTWCANNKVAFFYASSAATYGDGEHGYDDVSIDNLRPLNGYGYSKHFFDQWALRQVAENKPMPSAWAGFKFFNVYGPNEYHKERMASVAFHSFNQFKETGTVKLFKSHKEGFDDGMQLRDFVYVKDAAAAVVHFLTAALSGKPCSNGLYNIGTGKARAFKDLATN
;
A
#
# COMPACT_ATOMS: atom_id res chain seq x y z
N ILE A 1 -11.10 11.78 0.52
CA ILE A 1 -10.34 12.54 1.55
C ILE A 1 -11.27 12.92 2.68
N HIS A 2 -12.32 13.71 2.49
CA HIS A 2 -13.22 14.21 3.55
C HIS A 2 -13.77 13.10 4.45
N TYR A 3 -14.19 11.97 3.89
CA TYR A 3 -14.65 10.83 4.70
C TYR A 3 -13.57 10.36 5.70
N SER A 4 -12.34 10.17 5.23
CA SER A 4 -11.23 9.72 6.10
C SER A 4 -10.86 10.78 7.14
N GLN A 5 -10.93 12.07 6.80
CA GLN A 5 -10.69 13.18 7.74
C GLN A 5 -11.76 13.21 8.82
N ASN A 6 -13.04 13.04 8.47
CA ASN A 6 -14.13 12.99 9.43
C ASN A 6 -13.98 11.80 10.39
N LEU A 7 -13.61 10.63 9.84
CA LEU A 7 -13.40 9.44 10.66
C LEU A 7 -12.19 9.58 11.59
N TRP A 8 -11.09 10.16 11.12
CA TRP A 8 -9.95 10.52 11.99
C TRP A 8 -10.37 11.43 13.13
N THR A 9 -11.10 12.51 12.82
CA THR A 9 -11.57 13.47 13.83
C THR A 9 -12.48 12.81 14.85
N TRP A 10 -13.38 11.94 14.40
CA TRP A 10 -14.23 11.16 15.28
C TRP A 10 -13.40 10.24 16.20
N CYS A 11 -12.41 9.51 15.65
CA CYS A 11 -11.51 8.65 16.42
C CYS A 11 -10.71 9.47 17.45
N ALA A 12 -10.21 10.63 17.06
CA ALA A 12 -9.48 11.53 17.96
C ALA A 12 -10.35 11.98 19.16
N ASN A 13 -11.57 12.43 18.87
CA ASN A 13 -12.50 12.90 19.91
C ASN A 13 -12.96 11.79 20.85
N ASN A 14 -13.01 10.54 20.36
CA ASN A 14 -13.47 9.38 21.14
C ASN A 14 -12.31 8.52 21.67
N LYS A 15 -11.04 8.93 21.48
CA LYS A 15 -9.85 8.20 21.91
C LYS A 15 -9.79 6.77 21.36
N VAL A 16 -10.22 6.59 20.10
CA VAL A 16 -10.19 5.31 19.37
C VAL A 16 -8.94 5.27 18.51
N ALA A 17 -8.31 4.11 18.37
CA ALA A 17 -7.22 3.92 17.42
C ALA A 17 -7.73 3.97 15.97
N PHE A 18 -6.91 4.54 15.07
CA PHE A 18 -7.26 4.68 13.66
C PHE A 18 -6.16 4.12 12.76
N PHE A 19 -6.44 3.02 12.09
CA PHE A 19 -5.56 2.42 11.10
C PHE A 19 -6.18 2.49 9.71
N TYR A 20 -5.38 2.85 8.70
CA TYR A 20 -5.91 3.03 7.35
C TYR A 20 -4.98 2.49 6.26
N ALA A 21 -5.59 2.11 5.15
CA ALA A 21 -4.86 1.71 3.97
C ALA A 21 -4.43 2.94 3.16
N SER A 22 -3.13 3.25 3.20
CA SER A 22 -2.45 4.03 2.18
C SER A 22 -1.97 3.11 1.05
N SER A 23 -1.04 3.53 0.23
CA SER A 23 -0.59 2.74 -0.92
C SER A 23 0.83 3.12 -1.35
N ALA A 24 1.59 2.17 -1.86
CA ALA A 24 2.85 2.45 -2.56
C ALA A 24 2.65 3.26 -3.86
N ALA A 25 1.42 3.37 -4.38
CA ALA A 25 1.09 4.28 -5.49
C ALA A 25 1.39 5.75 -5.19
N THR A 26 1.57 6.12 -3.91
CA THR A 26 2.00 7.46 -3.49
C THR A 26 3.43 7.78 -3.91
N TYR A 27 4.28 6.78 -4.14
CA TYR A 27 5.67 6.95 -4.57
C TYR A 27 5.83 7.27 -6.06
N GLY A 28 4.74 7.19 -6.83
CA GLY A 28 4.77 7.48 -8.26
C GLY A 28 5.63 6.48 -9.04
N ASP A 29 6.61 6.98 -9.76
CA ASP A 29 7.60 6.17 -10.51
C ASP A 29 8.82 5.75 -9.67
N GLY A 30 8.88 6.19 -8.41
CA GLY A 30 9.98 5.89 -7.50
C GLY A 30 11.19 6.82 -7.61
N GLU A 31 11.09 7.92 -8.36
CA GLU A 31 12.19 8.89 -8.54
C GLU A 31 12.70 9.44 -7.19
N HIS A 32 11.79 9.63 -6.23
CA HIS A 32 12.12 10.13 -4.88
C HIS A 32 12.32 9.01 -3.85
N GLY A 33 12.51 7.77 -4.29
CA GLY A 33 12.67 6.61 -3.41
C GLY A 33 11.36 6.12 -2.79
N TYR A 34 11.51 5.26 -1.78
CA TYR A 34 10.39 4.57 -1.11
C TYR A 34 10.44 4.75 0.41
N ASP A 35 10.87 5.92 0.86
CA ASP A 35 10.87 6.29 2.27
C ASP A 35 9.45 6.63 2.73
N ASP A 36 8.98 6.00 3.82
CA ASP A 36 7.67 6.24 4.40
C ASP A 36 7.64 7.41 5.40
N VAL A 37 8.78 7.96 5.75
CA VAL A 37 8.93 9.13 6.65
C VAL A 37 8.89 10.43 5.87
N SER A 38 9.69 10.54 4.79
CA SER A 38 9.85 11.78 4.00
C SER A 38 8.98 11.75 2.77
N ILE A 39 7.74 12.26 2.87
CA ILE A 39 6.76 12.14 1.78
C ILE A 39 6.49 13.43 1.00
N ASP A 40 7.09 14.55 1.35
CA ASP A 40 6.72 15.87 0.80
C ASP A 40 7.00 16.01 -0.70
N ASN A 41 8.03 15.35 -1.20
CA ASN A 41 8.46 15.41 -2.60
C ASN A 41 7.81 14.36 -3.50
N LEU A 42 6.99 13.46 -2.95
CA LEU A 42 6.37 12.39 -3.73
C LEU A 42 5.46 12.95 -4.83
N ARG A 43 5.48 12.28 -5.98
CA ARG A 43 4.69 12.62 -7.17
C ARG A 43 3.93 11.41 -7.68
N PRO A 44 2.72 11.13 -7.11
CA PRO A 44 1.86 10.05 -7.58
C PRO A 44 1.52 10.21 -9.08
N LEU A 45 1.39 9.09 -9.80
CA LEU A 45 1.13 9.09 -11.24
C LEU A 45 -0.35 9.21 -11.62
N ASN A 46 -1.27 9.09 -10.67
CA ASN A 46 -2.71 9.08 -10.94
C ASN A 46 -3.54 9.57 -9.76
N GLY A 47 -4.82 9.81 -10.01
CA GLY A 47 -5.77 10.32 -9.00
C GLY A 47 -5.91 9.42 -7.77
N TYR A 48 -5.79 8.09 -7.93
CA TYR A 48 -5.79 7.17 -6.80
C TYR A 48 -4.56 7.40 -5.89
N GLY A 49 -3.37 7.42 -6.45
CA GLY A 49 -2.14 7.71 -5.72
C GLY A 49 -2.21 9.05 -4.99
N TYR A 50 -2.67 10.10 -5.68
CA TYR A 50 -2.88 11.43 -5.07
C TYR A 50 -3.90 11.39 -3.94
N SER A 51 -4.99 10.64 -4.07
CA SER A 51 -6.01 10.56 -3.02
C SER A 51 -5.45 9.99 -1.70
N LYS A 52 -4.52 9.03 -1.79
CA LYS A 52 -3.83 8.45 -0.64
C LYS A 52 -2.77 9.43 -0.10
N HIS A 53 -1.97 9.98 -0.99
CA HIS A 53 -0.91 10.92 -0.64
C HIS A 53 -1.41 12.16 0.09
N PHE A 54 -2.49 12.79 -0.38
CA PHE A 54 -3.07 13.95 0.28
C PHE A 54 -3.61 13.64 1.68
N PHE A 55 -4.12 12.43 1.89
CA PHE A 55 -4.53 12.03 3.23
C PHE A 55 -3.33 11.75 4.14
N ASP A 56 -2.28 11.11 3.63
CA ASP A 56 -1.03 10.89 4.36
C ASP A 56 -0.42 12.24 4.80
N GLN A 57 -0.29 13.21 3.88
CA GLN A 57 0.20 14.56 4.18
C GLN A 57 -0.68 15.28 5.20
N TRP A 58 -2.00 15.16 5.07
CA TRP A 58 -2.93 15.77 6.01
C TRP A 58 -2.78 15.18 7.41
N ALA A 59 -2.67 13.85 7.54
CA ALA A 59 -2.47 13.17 8.82
C ALA A 59 -1.17 13.61 9.51
N LEU A 60 -0.05 13.65 8.76
CA LEU A 60 1.23 14.14 9.29
C LEU A 60 1.15 15.61 9.71
N ARG A 61 0.40 16.45 8.97
CA ARG A 61 0.18 17.85 9.36
C ARG A 61 -0.61 17.97 10.66
N GLN A 62 -1.62 17.11 10.91
CA GLN A 62 -2.32 17.10 12.20
C GLN A 62 -1.33 16.87 13.36
N VAL A 63 -0.36 15.94 13.16
CA VAL A 63 0.70 15.67 14.15
C VAL A 63 1.60 16.89 14.34
N ALA A 64 2.12 17.45 13.25
CA ALA A 64 3.04 18.59 13.28
C ALA A 64 2.41 19.86 13.93
N GLU A 65 1.11 20.05 13.74
CA GLU A 65 0.33 21.17 14.32
C GLU A 65 -0.21 20.87 15.72
N ASN A 66 0.14 19.74 16.34
CA ASN A 66 -0.35 19.32 17.65
C ASN A 66 -1.89 19.33 17.77
N LYS A 67 -2.59 18.96 16.69
CA LYS A 67 -4.05 18.81 16.68
C LYS A 67 -4.47 17.53 17.42
N PRO A 68 -5.74 17.43 17.86
CA PRO A 68 -6.26 16.20 18.45
C PRO A 68 -6.05 15.01 17.52
N MET A 69 -5.53 13.90 18.07
CA MET A 69 -5.20 12.68 17.33
C MET A 69 -5.92 11.46 17.90
N PRO A 70 -6.16 10.42 17.09
CA PRO A 70 -6.56 9.10 17.58
C PRO A 70 -5.59 8.60 18.67
N SER A 71 -6.06 7.71 19.55
CA SER A 71 -5.23 7.15 20.64
C SER A 71 -3.99 6.41 20.14
N ALA A 72 -4.07 5.83 18.96
CA ALA A 72 -2.97 5.31 18.16
C ALA A 72 -3.37 5.42 16.68
N TRP A 73 -2.40 5.61 15.77
CA TRP A 73 -2.71 5.62 14.34
C TRP A 73 -1.55 5.09 13.50
N ALA A 74 -1.90 4.45 12.38
CA ALA A 74 -0.95 4.08 11.36
C ALA A 74 -1.59 4.13 9.97
N GLY A 75 -0.83 4.65 8.99
CA GLY A 75 -1.15 4.58 7.58
C GLY A 75 -0.26 3.53 6.91
N PHE A 76 -0.86 2.47 6.36
CA PHE A 76 -0.14 1.38 5.74
C PHE A 76 -0.02 1.58 4.23
N LYS A 77 1.18 1.85 3.74
CA LYS A 77 1.51 1.96 2.31
C LYS A 77 1.68 0.54 1.75
N PHE A 78 0.57 -0.08 1.37
CA PHE A 78 0.60 -1.41 0.78
C PHE A 78 1.26 -1.40 -0.60
N PHE A 79 2.22 -2.30 -0.79
CA PHE A 79 2.78 -2.61 -2.09
C PHE A 79 1.86 -3.56 -2.88
N ASN A 80 2.36 -4.40 -3.75
CA ASN A 80 1.53 -5.25 -4.59
C ASN A 80 1.06 -6.50 -3.82
N VAL A 81 -0.02 -6.35 -3.06
CA VAL A 81 -0.60 -7.45 -2.29
C VAL A 81 -1.25 -8.46 -3.22
N TYR A 82 -0.96 -9.74 -3.00
CA TYR A 82 -1.54 -10.87 -3.72
C TYR A 82 -1.91 -12.01 -2.77
N GLY A 83 -2.81 -12.90 -3.20
CA GLY A 83 -3.15 -14.09 -2.42
C GLY A 83 -4.60 -14.53 -2.59
N PRO A 84 -5.10 -15.43 -1.74
CA PRO A 84 -6.47 -15.91 -1.82
C PRO A 84 -7.52 -14.83 -1.61
N ASN A 85 -8.76 -15.13 -2.05
CA ASN A 85 -9.94 -14.29 -1.89
C ASN A 85 -9.97 -13.01 -2.76
N GLU A 86 -9.37 -13.07 -3.96
CA GLU A 86 -9.40 -11.95 -4.91
C GLU A 86 -10.54 -12.05 -5.96
N TYR A 87 -11.37 -13.08 -5.93
CA TYR A 87 -12.39 -13.37 -6.96
C TYR A 87 -13.37 -12.22 -7.19
N HIS A 88 -13.72 -11.48 -6.14
CA HIS A 88 -14.65 -10.36 -6.19
C HIS A 88 -14.05 -9.06 -6.77
N LYS A 89 -12.73 -9.03 -6.98
CA LYS A 89 -12.02 -7.83 -7.45
C LYS A 89 -12.04 -7.66 -8.97
N GLU A 90 -12.45 -8.69 -9.71
CA GLU A 90 -12.49 -8.67 -11.18
C GLU A 90 -11.17 -8.14 -11.77
N ARG A 91 -11.24 -7.10 -12.61
CA ARG A 91 -10.05 -6.48 -13.23
C ARG A 91 -9.06 -5.86 -12.23
N MET A 92 -9.49 -5.59 -11.01
CA MET A 92 -8.67 -5.00 -9.94
C MET A 92 -7.92 -6.05 -9.11
N ALA A 93 -8.08 -7.34 -9.43
CA ALA A 93 -7.29 -8.40 -8.81
C ALA A 93 -5.81 -8.28 -9.14
N SER A 94 -4.97 -8.92 -8.33
CA SER A 94 -3.52 -8.88 -8.51
C SER A 94 -3.09 -9.49 -9.84
N VAL A 95 -1.91 -9.08 -10.32
CA VAL A 95 -1.30 -9.71 -11.51
C VAL A 95 -1.07 -11.19 -11.28
N ALA A 96 -0.73 -11.62 -10.05
CA ALA A 96 -0.58 -13.04 -9.71
C ALA A 96 -1.88 -13.82 -9.97
N PHE A 97 -3.03 -13.29 -9.54
CA PHE A 97 -4.33 -13.89 -9.79
C PHE A 97 -4.65 -14.00 -11.29
N HIS A 98 -4.43 -12.92 -12.03
CA HIS A 98 -4.69 -12.92 -13.48
C HIS A 98 -3.74 -13.85 -14.25
N SER A 99 -2.45 -13.85 -13.91
CA SER A 99 -1.45 -14.75 -14.53
C SER A 99 -1.78 -16.21 -14.29
N PHE A 100 -2.16 -16.57 -13.06
CA PHE A 100 -2.58 -17.94 -12.73
C PHE A 100 -3.79 -18.40 -13.55
N ASN A 101 -4.82 -17.56 -13.67
CA ASN A 101 -6.02 -17.90 -14.45
C ASN A 101 -5.71 -18.00 -15.95
N GLN A 102 -4.91 -17.09 -16.52
CA GLN A 102 -4.46 -17.18 -17.90
C GLN A 102 -3.69 -18.48 -18.17
N PHE A 103 -2.75 -18.81 -17.29
CA PHE A 103 -1.99 -20.05 -17.43
C PHE A 103 -2.88 -21.30 -17.38
N LYS A 104 -3.82 -21.33 -16.44
CA LYS A 104 -4.78 -22.44 -16.29
C LYS A 104 -5.66 -22.62 -17.53
N GLU A 105 -6.05 -21.53 -18.19
CA GLU A 105 -6.94 -21.56 -19.35
C GLU A 105 -6.20 -21.84 -20.66
N THR A 106 -4.99 -21.28 -20.83
CA THR A 106 -4.31 -21.24 -22.14
C THR A 106 -2.91 -21.85 -22.14
N GLY A 107 -2.36 -22.22 -20.97
CA GLY A 107 -0.97 -22.66 -20.83
C GLY A 107 0.06 -21.56 -21.01
N THR A 108 -0.37 -20.29 -21.12
CA THR A 108 0.51 -19.14 -21.37
C THR A 108 0.15 -17.96 -20.48
N VAL A 109 1.13 -17.10 -20.20
CA VAL A 109 0.94 -15.83 -19.49
C VAL A 109 1.39 -14.68 -20.37
N LYS A 110 0.52 -13.70 -20.59
CA LYS A 110 0.84 -12.47 -21.33
C LYS A 110 1.49 -11.47 -20.39
N LEU A 111 2.73 -11.10 -20.66
CA LEU A 111 3.46 -10.09 -19.92
C LEU A 111 3.15 -8.67 -20.42
N PHE A 112 3.35 -7.68 -19.56
CA PHE A 112 3.21 -6.28 -19.94
C PHE A 112 4.34 -5.86 -20.89
N LYS A 113 3.95 -5.19 -21.99
CA LYS A 113 4.90 -4.53 -22.87
C LYS A 113 5.58 -3.36 -22.14
N SER A 114 6.88 -3.23 -22.32
CA SER A 114 7.60 -2.08 -21.79
C SER A 114 7.37 -0.85 -22.68
N HIS A 115 7.23 0.29 -22.06
CA HIS A 115 7.20 1.60 -22.72
C HIS A 115 8.34 2.51 -22.24
N LYS A 116 9.23 1.96 -21.41
CA LYS A 116 10.39 2.68 -20.86
C LYS A 116 11.66 2.15 -21.50
N GLU A 117 12.47 3.05 -22.04
CA GLU A 117 13.78 2.72 -22.58
C GLU A 117 14.67 2.05 -21.54
N GLY A 118 15.42 1.02 -21.93
CA GLY A 118 16.27 0.24 -21.02
C GLY A 118 15.56 -0.83 -20.20
N PHE A 119 14.25 -1.04 -20.41
CA PHE A 119 13.50 -2.14 -19.80
C PHE A 119 12.85 -3.02 -20.84
N ASP A 120 13.14 -4.31 -20.81
CA ASP A 120 12.50 -5.32 -21.65
C ASP A 120 11.05 -5.60 -21.22
N ASP A 121 10.27 -6.20 -22.09
CA ASP A 121 8.89 -6.63 -21.81
C ASP A 121 8.85 -7.59 -20.61
N GLY A 122 7.97 -7.33 -19.66
CA GLY A 122 7.81 -8.12 -18.45
C GLY A 122 8.87 -7.87 -17.36
N MET A 123 9.86 -6.99 -17.60
CA MET A 123 10.93 -6.71 -16.64
C MET A 123 10.62 -5.54 -15.69
N GLN A 124 9.39 -5.01 -15.75
CA GLN A 124 8.96 -3.99 -14.78
C GLN A 124 8.93 -4.58 -13.37
N LEU A 125 9.57 -3.88 -12.44
CA LEU A 125 9.75 -4.35 -11.07
C LEU A 125 8.56 -3.97 -10.18
N ARG A 126 8.16 -4.91 -9.31
CA ARG A 126 7.17 -4.67 -8.24
C ARG A 126 7.57 -5.45 -7.00
N ASP A 127 7.27 -4.88 -5.84
CA ASP A 127 7.36 -5.61 -4.58
C ASP A 127 6.02 -6.35 -4.36
N PHE A 128 6.05 -7.67 -4.44
CA PHE A 128 4.89 -8.54 -4.26
C PHE A 128 4.86 -9.04 -2.82
N VAL A 129 3.83 -8.66 -2.07
CA VAL A 129 3.64 -9.07 -0.68
C VAL A 129 2.46 -10.02 -0.54
N TYR A 130 2.66 -11.13 0.17
CA TYR A 130 1.59 -12.10 0.38
C TYR A 130 0.55 -11.54 1.36
N VAL A 131 -0.73 -11.74 1.05
CA VAL A 131 -1.83 -11.12 1.81
C VAL A 131 -1.84 -11.48 3.29
N LYS A 132 -1.39 -12.69 3.67
CA LYS A 132 -1.31 -13.08 5.08
C LYS A 132 -0.22 -12.32 5.83
N ASP A 133 0.91 -12.00 5.18
CA ASP A 133 1.98 -11.21 5.78
C ASP A 133 1.52 -9.76 5.94
N ALA A 134 0.86 -9.21 4.93
CA ALA A 134 0.24 -7.89 5.01
C ALA A 134 -0.81 -7.81 6.14
N ALA A 135 -1.67 -8.83 6.26
CA ALA A 135 -2.66 -8.90 7.32
C ALA A 135 -2.01 -9.07 8.70
N ALA A 136 -0.95 -9.87 8.82
CA ALA A 136 -0.21 -10.04 10.08
C ALA A 136 0.39 -8.73 10.57
N ALA A 137 0.93 -7.89 9.67
CA ALA A 137 1.43 -6.56 10.01
C ALA A 137 0.31 -5.69 10.59
N VAL A 138 -0.86 -5.63 9.95
CA VAL A 138 -2.01 -4.85 10.45
C VAL A 138 -2.47 -5.37 11.81
N VAL A 139 -2.58 -6.69 11.98
CA VAL A 139 -2.98 -7.34 13.25
C VAL A 139 -1.98 -7.03 14.36
N HIS A 140 -0.67 -6.97 14.05
CA HIS A 140 0.35 -6.59 15.01
C HIS A 140 0.08 -5.19 15.61
N PHE A 141 -0.16 -4.19 14.76
CA PHE A 141 -0.50 -2.83 15.21
C PHE A 141 -1.80 -2.79 16.01
N LEU A 142 -2.84 -3.48 15.54
CA LEU A 142 -4.12 -3.57 16.25
C LEU A 142 -3.95 -4.18 17.64
N THR A 143 -3.22 -5.29 17.74
CA THR A 143 -2.97 -5.96 19.01
C THR A 143 -2.17 -5.09 19.98
N ALA A 144 -1.15 -4.37 19.49
CA ALA A 144 -0.38 -3.44 20.29
C ALA A 144 -1.27 -2.33 20.86
N ALA A 145 -2.10 -1.70 20.01
CA ALA A 145 -3.02 -0.65 20.43
C ALA A 145 -4.04 -1.14 21.46
N LEU A 146 -4.63 -2.34 21.26
CA LEU A 146 -5.60 -2.93 22.19
C LEU A 146 -4.97 -3.36 23.53
N SER A 147 -3.69 -3.71 23.53
CA SER A 147 -2.96 -4.12 24.75
C SER A 147 -2.38 -2.94 25.52
N GLY A 148 -2.62 -1.70 25.10
CA GLY A 148 -2.02 -0.52 25.69
C GLY A 148 -0.49 -0.44 25.57
N LYS A 149 0.10 -1.25 24.68
CA LYS A 149 1.53 -1.20 24.38
C LYS A 149 1.84 0.03 23.54
N PRO A 150 3.03 0.62 23.68
CA PRO A 150 3.44 1.69 22.81
C PRO A 150 3.36 1.25 21.34
N CYS A 151 2.56 1.97 20.56
CA CYS A 151 2.49 1.84 19.11
C CYS A 151 3.02 3.13 18.53
N SER A 152 4.09 3.07 17.76
CA SER A 152 4.59 4.27 17.08
C SER A 152 3.56 4.71 16.05
N ASN A 153 3.14 5.96 16.17
CA ASN A 153 2.25 6.57 15.19
C ASN A 153 3.05 6.95 13.94
N GLY A 154 2.49 6.72 12.75
CA GLY A 154 3.19 7.06 11.51
C GLY A 154 2.67 6.38 10.26
N LEU A 155 3.45 6.55 9.19
CA LEU A 155 3.28 5.82 7.95
C LEU A 155 4.23 4.63 7.92
N TYR A 156 3.81 3.54 7.30
CA TYR A 156 4.58 2.30 7.26
C TYR A 156 4.46 1.63 5.90
N ASN A 157 5.59 1.30 5.31
CA ASN A 157 5.64 0.46 4.13
C ASN A 157 5.24 -0.99 4.47
N ILE A 158 4.28 -1.53 3.74
CA ILE A 158 3.89 -2.95 3.82
C ILE A 158 4.28 -3.62 2.50
N GLY A 159 5.48 -4.12 2.47
CA GLY A 159 6.14 -4.80 1.36
C GLY A 159 7.19 -5.76 1.87
N THR A 160 7.87 -6.46 0.97
CA THR A 160 8.97 -7.41 1.30
C THR A 160 10.34 -6.74 1.30
N GLY A 161 10.44 -5.53 0.73
CA GLY A 161 11.70 -4.85 0.45
C GLY A 161 12.49 -5.46 -0.71
N LYS A 162 11.90 -6.40 -1.46
CA LYS A 162 12.54 -7.09 -2.58
C LYS A 162 11.66 -6.99 -3.83
N ALA A 163 11.98 -6.05 -4.72
CA ALA A 163 11.30 -5.92 -5.99
C ALA A 163 11.63 -7.10 -6.92
N ARG A 164 10.62 -7.62 -7.63
CA ARG A 164 10.71 -8.72 -8.60
C ARG A 164 10.09 -8.28 -9.91
N ALA A 165 10.57 -8.84 -11.02
CA ALA A 165 9.97 -8.61 -12.32
C ALA A 165 8.64 -9.37 -12.48
N PHE A 166 7.74 -8.85 -13.32
CA PHE A 166 6.55 -9.63 -13.70
C PHE A 166 6.90 -10.95 -14.37
N LYS A 167 8.03 -10.99 -15.09
CA LYS A 167 8.56 -12.22 -15.69
C LYS A 167 8.89 -13.26 -14.62
N ASP A 168 9.52 -12.87 -13.52
CA ASP A 168 9.83 -13.79 -12.41
C ASP A 168 8.56 -14.42 -11.82
N LEU A 169 7.48 -13.61 -11.71
CA LEU A 169 6.19 -14.10 -11.21
C LEU A 169 5.56 -15.12 -12.17
N ALA A 170 5.77 -14.97 -13.48
CA ALA A 170 5.18 -15.86 -14.48
C ALA A 170 5.99 -17.16 -14.69
N THR A 171 7.26 -17.21 -14.27
CA THR A 171 8.16 -18.35 -14.45
C THR A 171 8.34 -19.24 -13.21
N ASN A 172 7.86 -18.79 -12.05
CA ASN A 172 7.86 -19.53 -10.78
C ASN A 172 6.48 -20.10 -10.46
#